data_1ef42a34c09a94d35afca2c95800db61
#
_entry.id   1ef42a34c09a94d35afca2c95800db61
#
_cell.length_a   1.000
_cell.length_b   1.000
_cell.length_c   1.000
_cell.angle_alpha   90.00
_cell.angle_beta   90.00
_cell.angle_gamma   90.00
#
_symmetry.space_group_name_H-M   'P 1'
#
loop_
_entity.id
_entity.type
_entity.pdbx_description
1 polymer ?
#
loop_
_entity_poly.entity_id
_entity_poly.type
_entity_poly.pdbx_seq_one_letter_code
_entity_poly.pdbx_strand_id
1 'polypeptide(L)'
;MLFFVKVRIDAAKLNVFAQELQNGTIKTHAESSFCLKSDPSVGLNIWKADSRSDLDDKLSAHKRFYKEVIEISEVITPQESFKMLIAGATIT
;
A
#
# COMPACT_ATOMS: atom_id res chain seq x y z
N MET A 1 -2.30 12.28 -0.68
CA MET A 1 -3.32 11.23 -0.85
C MET A 1 -2.83 9.96 -0.20
N LEU A 2 -3.74 9.19 0.35
CA LEU A 2 -3.43 7.89 0.93
C LEU A 2 -3.99 6.78 0.05
N PHE A 3 -3.23 5.69 -0.08
CA PHE A 3 -3.63 4.53 -0.86
C PHE A 3 -3.46 3.25 -0.03
N PHE A 4 -4.50 2.42 -0.05
CA PHE A 4 -4.42 1.06 0.45
C PHE A 4 -3.89 0.18 -0.68
N VAL A 5 -2.83 -0.57 -0.40
CA VAL A 5 -2.21 -1.46 -1.38
C VAL A 5 -2.12 -2.85 -0.78
N LYS A 6 -2.80 -3.80 -1.40
CA LYS A 6 -2.78 -5.21 -1.00
C LYS A 6 -2.01 -6.00 -2.05
N VAL A 7 -0.99 -6.71 -1.62
CA VAL A 7 -0.08 -7.43 -2.52
C VAL A 7 0.13 -8.86 -2.04
N ARG A 8 0.53 -9.73 -2.95
CA ARG A 8 1.08 -11.04 -2.61
C ARG A 8 2.56 -11.04 -2.95
N ILE A 9 3.40 -11.34 -1.96
CA ILE A 9 4.85 -11.40 -2.12
C ILE A 9 5.21 -12.75 -2.74
N ASP A 10 6.15 -12.74 -3.68
CA ASP A 10 6.70 -13.97 -4.22
C ASP A 10 7.65 -14.59 -3.19
N ALA A 11 7.26 -15.73 -2.63
CA ALA A 11 8.02 -16.42 -1.58
C ALA A 11 9.44 -16.77 -2.04
N ALA A 12 9.65 -17.05 -3.31
CA ALA A 12 10.97 -17.37 -3.86
C ALA A 12 11.92 -16.17 -3.82
N LYS A 13 11.40 -14.95 -3.72
CA LYS A 13 12.19 -13.71 -3.71
C LYS A 13 12.27 -13.06 -2.32
N LEU A 14 11.70 -13.69 -1.32
CA LEU A 14 11.58 -13.10 0.02
C LEU A 14 12.92 -12.73 0.64
N ASN A 15 13.91 -13.60 0.53
CA ASN A 15 15.24 -13.35 1.10
C ASN A 15 15.93 -12.16 0.45
N VAL A 16 15.85 -12.05 -0.86
CA VAL A 16 16.45 -10.94 -1.62
C VAL A 16 15.73 -9.63 -1.26
N PHE A 17 14.41 -9.68 -1.17
CA PHE A 17 13.61 -8.51 -0.78
C PHE A 17 13.99 -8.00 0.61
N ALA A 18 14.09 -8.91 1.59
CA ALA A 18 14.49 -8.57 2.94
C ALA A 18 15.89 -7.96 3.00
N GLN A 19 16.85 -8.52 2.26
CA GLN A 19 18.21 -7.99 2.18
C GLN A 19 18.24 -6.59 1.59
N GLU A 20 17.52 -6.34 0.51
CA GLU A 20 17.49 -5.03 -0.13
C GLU A 20 16.83 -3.96 0.74
N LEU A 21 15.82 -4.34 1.54
CA LEU A 21 15.25 -3.45 2.54
C LEU A 21 16.26 -3.11 3.64
N GLN A 22 16.98 -4.12 4.16
CA GLN A 22 17.99 -3.92 5.19
C GLN A 22 19.16 -3.06 4.70
N ASN A 23 19.59 -3.28 3.46
CA ASN A 23 20.72 -2.55 2.87
C ASN A 23 20.34 -1.14 2.41
N GLY A 24 19.07 -0.78 2.43
CA GLY A 24 18.61 0.51 1.94
C GLY A 24 18.61 0.66 0.42
N THR A 25 18.83 -0.44 -0.31
CA THR A 25 18.75 -0.45 -1.78
C THR A 25 17.33 -0.16 -2.25
N ILE A 26 16.34 -0.67 -1.50
CA ILE A 26 14.93 -0.34 -1.68
C ILE A 26 14.48 0.39 -0.43
N LYS A 27 13.88 1.56 -0.61
CA LYS A 27 13.29 2.31 0.49
C LYS A 27 11.80 2.03 0.54
N THR A 28 11.30 1.73 1.73
CA THR A 28 9.86 1.68 1.92
C THR A 28 9.32 3.09 2.12
N HIS A 29 8.25 3.41 1.39
CA HIS A 29 7.52 4.66 1.53
C HIS A 29 6.15 4.44 2.16
N ALA A 30 5.89 3.23 2.63
CA ALA A 30 4.62 2.91 3.27
C ALA A 30 4.54 3.55 4.66
N GLU A 31 3.42 4.21 4.93
CA GLU A 31 3.12 4.78 6.24
C GLU A 31 2.84 3.68 7.27
N SER A 32 2.24 2.58 6.83
CA SER A 32 1.93 1.43 7.66
C SER A 32 1.99 0.17 6.80
N SER A 33 2.47 -0.91 7.39
CA SER A 33 2.58 -2.20 6.72
C SER A 33 2.21 -3.32 7.67
N PHE A 34 1.36 -4.21 7.20
CA PHE A 34 0.94 -5.41 7.93
C PHE A 34 0.90 -6.59 6.97
N CYS A 35 0.95 -7.80 7.52
CA CYS A 35 0.71 -9.03 6.76
C CYS A 35 -0.45 -9.77 7.39
N LEU A 36 -1.20 -10.51 6.59
CA LEU A 36 -2.28 -11.34 7.11
C LEU A 36 -1.71 -12.49 7.94
N LYS A 37 -2.23 -12.70 9.14
CA LYS A 37 -1.83 -13.85 9.96
C LYS A 37 -2.25 -15.16 9.31
N SER A 38 -3.38 -15.18 8.64
CA SER A 38 -3.91 -16.36 7.93
C SER A 38 -3.13 -16.69 6.66
N ASP A 39 -2.46 -15.69 6.06
CA ASP A 39 -1.62 -15.86 4.88
C ASP A 39 -0.50 -14.80 4.92
N PRO A 40 0.65 -15.13 5.54
CA PRO A 40 1.73 -14.15 5.70
C PRO A 40 2.36 -13.65 4.40
N SER A 41 2.07 -14.27 3.26
CA SER A 41 2.54 -13.78 1.97
C SER A 41 1.74 -12.57 1.47
N VAL A 42 0.60 -12.27 2.10
CA VAL A 42 -0.25 -11.13 1.75
C VAL A 42 0.12 -9.94 2.60
N GLY A 43 0.59 -8.88 1.94
CA GLY A 43 0.91 -7.60 2.57
C GLY A 43 -0.23 -6.61 2.42
N LEU A 44 -0.49 -5.87 3.50
CA LEU A 44 -1.49 -4.81 3.57
C LEU A 44 -0.74 -3.53 3.91
N ASN A 45 -0.72 -2.58 2.99
CA ASN A 45 0.10 -1.37 3.15
C ASN A 45 -0.74 -0.11 2.96
N ILE A 46 -0.40 0.93 3.70
CA ILE A 46 -0.89 2.29 3.45
C ILE A 46 0.27 3.10 2.90
N TRP A 47 0.09 3.66 1.72
CA TRP A 47 1.08 4.50 1.05
C TRP A 47 0.58 5.92 0.94
N LYS A 48 1.50 6.86 1.13
CA LYS A 48 1.26 8.27 0.87
C LYS A 48 1.89 8.65 -0.46
N ALA A 49 1.11 9.28 -1.33
CA ALA A 49 1.57 9.72 -2.65
C ALA A 49 0.76 10.95 -3.07
N ASP A 50 1.33 11.76 -3.97
CA ASP A 50 0.68 12.96 -4.45
C ASP A 50 -0.40 12.66 -5.49
N SER A 51 -0.29 11.50 -6.15
CA SER A 51 -1.21 11.06 -7.19
C SER A 51 -1.10 9.55 -7.37
N ARG A 52 -1.98 8.95 -8.14
CA ARG A 52 -1.86 7.54 -8.53
C ARG A 52 -0.58 7.28 -9.33
N SER A 53 -0.20 8.20 -10.21
CA SER A 53 1.03 8.11 -10.99
C SER A 53 2.26 8.11 -10.07
N ASP A 54 2.26 8.99 -9.07
CA ASP A 54 3.33 9.03 -8.06
C ASP A 54 3.40 7.74 -7.26
N LEU A 55 2.24 7.15 -6.91
CA LEU A 55 2.18 5.86 -6.25
C LEU A 55 2.81 4.76 -7.12
N ASP A 56 2.46 4.73 -8.40
CA ASP A 56 2.99 3.74 -9.34
C ASP A 56 4.51 3.83 -9.44
N ASP A 57 5.06 5.04 -9.45
CA ASP A 57 6.50 5.26 -9.44
C ASP A 57 7.15 4.72 -8.16
N LYS A 58 6.55 5.00 -7.01
CA LYS A 58 7.05 4.52 -5.72
C LYS A 58 6.99 3.01 -5.59
N LEU A 59 5.95 2.40 -6.14
CA LEU A 59 5.79 0.94 -6.14
C LEU A 59 6.70 0.23 -7.13
N SER A 60 7.21 0.92 -8.14
CA SER A 60 7.95 0.30 -9.23
C SER A 60 9.15 -0.54 -8.76
N ALA A 61 9.88 -0.07 -7.75
CA ALA A 61 11.02 -0.78 -7.19
C ALA A 61 10.62 -2.04 -6.41
N HIS A 62 9.38 -2.10 -5.94
CA HIS A 62 8.86 -3.23 -5.15
C HIS A 62 8.18 -4.29 -5.99
N LYS A 63 7.65 -3.92 -7.16
CA LYS A 63 6.81 -4.81 -7.99
C LYS A 63 7.51 -6.10 -8.40
N ARG A 64 8.81 -6.08 -8.59
CA ARG A 64 9.59 -7.27 -8.95
C ARG A 64 9.55 -8.38 -7.87
N PHE A 65 9.21 -8.01 -6.63
CA PHE A 65 9.10 -8.95 -5.51
C PHE A 65 7.66 -9.42 -5.29
N TYR A 66 6.70 -8.82 -5.98
CA TYR A 66 5.30 -9.17 -5.84
C TYR A 66 4.91 -10.22 -6.88
N LYS A 67 4.23 -11.27 -6.42
CA LYS A 67 3.59 -12.22 -7.30
C LYS A 67 2.38 -11.58 -7.98
N GLU A 68 1.65 -10.76 -7.23
CA GLU A 68 0.53 -9.98 -7.75
C GLU A 68 0.25 -8.77 -6.88
N VAL A 69 -0.33 -7.75 -7.47
CA VAL A 69 -0.95 -6.63 -6.77
C VAL A 69 -2.44 -6.91 -6.76
N ILE A 70 -2.98 -7.21 -5.57
CA ILE A 70 -4.37 -7.68 -5.44
C ILE A 70 -5.35 -6.51 -5.51
N GLU A 71 -5.00 -5.40 -4.85
CA GLU A 71 -5.89 -4.24 -4.77
C GLU A 71 -5.07 -2.96 -4.56
N ILE A 72 -5.48 -1.90 -5.22
CA ILE A 72 -5.04 -0.53 -4.93
C ILE A 72 -6.29 0.33 -4.85
N SER A 73 -6.50 0.98 -3.71
CA SER A 73 -7.66 1.85 -3.48
C SER A 73 -7.22 3.14 -2.80
N GLU A 74 -7.70 4.26 -3.28
CA GLU A 74 -7.54 5.50 -2.54
C GLU A 74 -8.40 5.43 -1.27
N VAL A 75 -7.83 5.82 -0.13
CA VAL A 75 -8.50 5.81 1.16
C VAL A 75 -8.45 7.18 1.80
N ILE A 76 -9.36 7.44 2.69
CA ILE A 76 -9.46 8.70 3.43
C ILE A 76 -9.54 8.40 4.92
N THR A 77 -9.25 9.41 5.74
CA THR A 77 -9.39 9.29 7.19
C THR A 77 -10.87 9.25 7.60
N PRO A 78 -11.18 8.70 8.78
CA PRO A 78 -12.55 8.76 9.30
C PRO A 78 -13.10 10.19 9.38
N GLN A 79 -12.27 11.16 9.71
CA GLN A 79 -12.68 12.56 9.76
C GLN A 79 -13.11 13.10 8.40
N GLU A 80 -12.35 12.79 7.36
CA GLU A 80 -12.69 13.14 5.98
C GLU A 80 -13.97 12.42 5.54
N SER A 81 -14.11 11.16 5.90
CA SER A 81 -15.31 10.37 5.62
C SER A 81 -16.55 11.00 6.26
N PHE A 82 -16.46 11.40 7.53
CA PHE A 82 -17.57 12.05 8.22
C PHE A 82 -17.96 13.37 7.55
N LYS A 83 -17.00 14.17 7.13
CA LYS A 83 -17.27 15.40 6.41
C LYS A 83 -18.04 15.16 5.12
N MET A 84 -17.63 14.15 4.37
CA MET A 84 -18.30 13.77 3.12
C MET A 84 -19.72 13.25 3.38
N LEU A 85 -19.90 12.44 4.40
CA LEU A 85 -21.22 11.88 4.78
C LEU A 85 -22.17 12.98 5.26
N ILE A 86 -21.68 13.90 6.07
CA ILE A 86 -22.46 15.04 6.58
C ILE A 86 -22.85 15.95 5.41
N ALA A 87 -21.92 16.25 4.50
CA ALA A 87 -22.21 17.05 3.31
C ALA A 87 -23.28 16.39 2.43
N GLY A 88 -23.20 15.07 2.23
CA GLY A 88 -24.22 14.31 1.51
C GLY A 88 -25.57 14.35 2.20
N ALA A 89 -25.59 14.23 3.52
CA ALA A 89 -26.83 14.31 4.30
C ALA A 89 -27.49 15.70 4.24
N THR A 90 -26.69 16.77 4.14
CA THR A 90 -27.22 18.14 4.04
C THR A 90 -27.78 18.46 2.66
N ILE A 91 -27.37 17.76 1.63
CA ILE A 91 -27.84 17.98 0.25
C ILE A 91 -29.20 17.33 0.03
N THR A 92 -29.50 16.31 0.77
CA THR A 92 -30.79 15.59 0.71
C THR A 92 -31.80 16.20 1.65
#